data_585bec3ca407ee85fcdc68398ad254b4
#
_entry.id   585bec3ca407ee85fcdc68398ad254b4
#
_cell.length_a   1.000
_cell.length_b   1.000
_cell.length_c   1.000
_cell.angle_alpha   90.00
_cell.angle_beta   90.00
_cell.angle_gamma   90.00
#
_symmetry.space_group_name_H-M   'P 1'
#
loop_
_entity.id
_entity.type
_entity.pdbx_description
1 polymer ?
#
loop_
_entity_poly.entity_id
_entity_poly.type
_entity_poly.pdbx_seq_one_letter_code
_entity_poly.pdbx_strand_id
1 'polypeptide(L)'
;MPDKVFAIDEENEAYRLIAHFSTYYGDSKQNRKDNIALAARKIDGVVLYPEDEFSFNDVVGKRTVENGFKTAYVIQDGDFVEGVGGGVCQVSSTLYNCALLANLAITCVRAHSLPVSYVAPSFDAMVSSASDLRFVNTLCAPITLRMNANGKYLRAEIYGIGKFDIKRRSMTLGSIPFEVEYRDDDTLEQGKELIDTYGKEGLKSQGWLDYYQNGKLAKSVLVRSDNYAPQKRIILKGTKTSPLTDAP
;
A
#
# COMPACT_ATOMS: atom_id res chain seq x y z
N MET A 1 -8.96 -23.34 -6.63
CA MET A 1 -8.60 -23.57 -5.22
C MET A 1 -7.09 -23.72 -5.18
N PRO A 2 -6.35 -22.94 -4.37
CA PRO A 2 -4.94 -23.22 -4.21
C PRO A 2 -4.81 -24.59 -3.54
N ASP A 3 -4.00 -25.46 -4.14
CA ASP A 3 -3.70 -26.77 -3.61
C ASP A 3 -3.26 -26.67 -2.14
N LYS A 4 -3.94 -27.42 -1.27
CA LYS A 4 -3.55 -27.61 0.13
C LYS A 4 -2.22 -28.37 0.16
N VAL A 5 -1.12 -27.66 -0.03
CA VAL A 5 0.21 -28.26 0.03
C VAL A 5 1.08 -27.44 0.94
N PHE A 6 1.02 -27.77 2.20
CA PHE A 6 2.16 -27.82 3.13
C PHE A 6 1.60 -28.37 4.45
N ALA A 7 1.85 -29.64 4.69
CA ALA A 7 1.48 -30.31 5.91
C ALA A 7 2.02 -29.54 7.14
N ILE A 8 1.18 -29.36 8.12
CA ILE A 8 1.57 -28.94 9.46
C ILE A 8 2.45 -30.05 10.02
N ASP A 9 3.72 -29.73 10.30
CA ASP A 9 4.59 -30.61 11.07
C ASP A 9 3.97 -30.78 12.46
N GLU A 10 3.81 -31.99 12.97
CA GLU A 10 3.17 -32.30 14.25
C GLU A 10 3.83 -31.60 15.46
N GLU A 11 5.08 -31.11 15.33
CA GLU A 11 5.77 -30.27 16.35
C GLU A 11 5.23 -28.83 16.45
N ASN A 12 4.23 -28.41 15.66
CA ASN A 12 3.82 -27.02 15.48
C ASN A 12 2.40 -26.69 15.96
N GLU A 13 1.85 -27.42 16.91
CA GLU A 13 0.48 -27.18 17.45
C GLU A 13 0.37 -25.96 18.39
N ALA A 14 1.47 -25.29 18.74
CA ALA A 14 1.42 -24.15 19.63
C ALA A 14 0.92 -22.87 18.91
N TYR A 15 -0.05 -22.21 19.53
CA TYR A 15 -0.51 -20.88 19.13
C TYR A 15 0.61 -19.85 19.34
N ARG A 16 1.10 -19.25 18.26
CA ARG A 16 2.27 -18.36 18.27
C ARG A 16 2.22 -17.32 17.15
N LEU A 17 3.20 -16.42 17.14
CA LEU A 17 3.44 -15.53 16.00
C LEU A 17 3.85 -16.37 14.78
N ILE A 18 3.00 -16.39 13.75
CA ILE A 18 3.24 -17.12 12.49
C ILE A 18 3.73 -16.24 11.36
N ALA A 19 3.39 -14.95 11.39
CA ALA A 19 3.90 -13.97 10.42
C ALA A 19 3.92 -12.57 11.01
N HIS A 20 4.83 -11.73 10.50
CA HIS A 20 4.83 -10.29 10.77
C HIS A 20 5.36 -9.51 9.56
N PHE A 21 4.92 -8.25 9.48
CA PHE A 21 5.44 -7.30 8.51
C PHE A 21 5.42 -5.89 9.09
N SER A 22 6.39 -5.05 8.67
CA SER A 22 6.46 -3.67 9.16
C SER A 22 6.75 -2.70 8.03
N THR A 23 6.18 -1.50 8.13
CA THR A 23 6.47 -0.37 7.24
C THR A 23 6.82 0.88 8.04
N TYR A 24 7.68 1.73 7.47
CA TYR A 24 8.10 2.99 8.09
C TYR A 24 7.16 4.13 7.70
N TYR A 25 6.78 4.98 8.67
CA TYR A 25 5.98 6.20 8.46
C TYR A 25 6.43 7.38 9.33
N GLY A 26 7.62 7.29 9.93
CA GLY A 26 8.12 8.25 10.92
C GLY A 26 8.20 9.69 10.43
N ASP A 27 8.46 9.92 9.14
CA ASP A 27 8.58 11.25 8.52
C ASP A 27 7.21 11.86 8.11
N SER A 28 6.12 11.14 8.38
CA SER A 28 4.78 11.63 8.06
C SER A 28 4.35 12.78 8.97
N LYS A 29 3.54 13.70 8.43
CA LYS A 29 2.85 14.73 9.21
C LYS A 29 1.91 14.11 10.25
N GLN A 30 1.61 14.83 11.33
CA GLN A 30 0.87 14.28 12.47
C GLN A 30 -0.51 13.72 12.11
N ASN A 31 -1.30 14.42 11.29
CA ASN A 31 -2.61 13.91 10.86
C ASN A 31 -2.53 12.54 10.18
N ARG A 32 -1.50 12.32 9.34
CA ARG A 32 -1.29 11.02 8.70
C ARG A 32 -0.90 9.95 9.72
N LYS A 33 -0.06 10.28 10.70
CA LYS A 33 0.28 9.37 11.80
C LYS A 33 -0.95 8.98 12.61
N ASP A 34 -1.82 9.94 12.91
CA ASP A 34 -3.05 9.72 13.67
C ASP A 34 -4.02 8.81 12.91
N ASN A 35 -4.16 9.00 11.59
CA ASN A 35 -4.98 8.14 10.74
C ASN A 35 -4.47 6.69 10.70
N ILE A 36 -3.14 6.51 10.58
CA ILE A 36 -2.50 5.19 10.61
C ILE A 36 -2.77 4.52 11.95
N ALA A 37 -2.55 5.23 13.07
CA ALA A 37 -2.78 4.69 14.40
C ALA A 37 -4.26 4.36 14.64
N LEU A 38 -5.18 5.19 14.14
CA LEU A 38 -6.62 4.93 14.26
C LEU A 38 -7.04 3.66 13.50
N ALA A 39 -6.64 3.54 12.23
CA ALA A 39 -6.96 2.36 11.42
C ALA A 39 -6.32 1.08 12.01
N ALA A 40 -5.07 1.17 12.49
CA ALA A 40 -4.39 0.05 13.14
C ALA A 40 -5.12 -0.42 14.40
N ARG A 41 -5.56 0.50 15.27
CA ARG A 41 -6.35 0.17 16.48
C ARG A 41 -7.67 -0.53 16.19
N LYS A 42 -8.33 -0.22 15.08
CA LYS A 42 -9.60 -0.86 14.69
C LYS A 42 -9.39 -2.34 14.28
N ILE A 43 -8.21 -2.67 13.79
CA ILE A 43 -7.85 -4.04 13.36
C ILE A 43 -7.23 -4.85 14.52
N ASP A 44 -6.55 -4.18 15.45
CA ASP A 44 -5.85 -4.85 16.55
C ASP A 44 -6.81 -5.68 17.40
N GLY A 45 -6.51 -6.98 17.54
CA GLY A 45 -7.30 -7.94 18.31
C GLY A 45 -8.41 -8.65 17.54
N VAL A 46 -8.59 -8.38 16.23
CA VAL A 46 -9.55 -9.14 15.40
C VAL A 46 -9.15 -10.61 15.36
N VAL A 47 -10.12 -11.48 15.64
CA VAL A 47 -9.98 -12.94 15.55
C VAL A 47 -10.77 -13.44 14.35
N LEU A 48 -10.17 -14.32 13.56
CA LEU A 48 -10.81 -15.00 12.43
C LEU A 48 -10.75 -16.51 12.69
N TYR A 49 -11.91 -17.16 12.74
CA TYR A 49 -12.00 -18.61 12.78
C TYR A 49 -11.66 -19.21 11.40
N PRO A 50 -11.40 -20.53 11.32
CA PRO A 50 -11.22 -21.17 10.03
C PRO A 50 -12.36 -20.85 9.06
N GLU A 51 -12.02 -20.52 7.80
CA GLU A 51 -12.90 -20.11 6.70
C GLU A 51 -13.55 -18.70 6.87
N ASP A 52 -13.31 -17.97 7.97
CA ASP A 52 -13.77 -16.58 8.08
C ASP A 52 -13.01 -15.67 7.11
N GLU A 53 -13.76 -14.76 6.47
CA GLU A 53 -13.18 -13.71 5.63
C GLU A 53 -13.01 -12.40 6.39
N PHE A 54 -11.82 -11.82 6.34
CA PHE A 54 -11.54 -10.46 6.76
C PHE A 54 -11.87 -9.48 5.64
N SER A 55 -12.59 -8.39 5.95
CA SER A 55 -12.73 -7.21 5.10
C SER A 55 -12.16 -5.98 5.80
N PHE A 56 -11.18 -5.34 5.17
CA PHE A 56 -10.57 -4.12 5.71
C PHE A 56 -11.62 -3.00 5.84
N ASN A 57 -12.48 -2.84 4.84
CA ASN A 57 -13.49 -1.79 4.84
C ASN A 57 -14.55 -2.01 5.91
N ASP A 58 -14.95 -3.24 6.17
CA ASP A 58 -15.94 -3.55 7.21
C ASP A 58 -15.38 -3.30 8.61
N VAL A 59 -14.12 -3.68 8.87
CA VAL A 59 -13.46 -3.52 10.17
C VAL A 59 -13.08 -2.07 10.45
N VAL A 60 -12.47 -1.38 9.49
CA VAL A 60 -12.00 0.00 9.66
C VAL A 60 -13.13 1.01 9.52
N GLY A 61 -14.13 0.70 8.69
CA GLY A 61 -15.26 1.55 8.42
C GLY A 61 -14.93 2.72 7.49
N LYS A 62 -15.90 3.62 7.31
CA LYS A 62 -15.78 4.82 6.47
C LYS A 62 -14.71 5.76 7.04
N ARG A 63 -13.84 6.25 6.15
CA ARG A 63 -12.76 7.21 6.48
C ARG A 63 -13.34 8.64 6.40
N THR A 64 -14.08 9.05 7.43
CA THR A 64 -14.68 10.37 7.54
C THR A 64 -14.20 11.09 8.81
N VAL A 65 -14.40 12.40 8.88
CA VAL A 65 -14.04 13.22 10.05
C VAL A 65 -14.85 12.78 11.27
N GLU A 66 -16.13 12.43 11.10
CA GLU A 66 -17.02 11.95 12.17
C GLU A 66 -16.49 10.64 12.78
N ASN A 67 -15.83 9.80 11.98
CA ASN A 67 -15.18 8.58 12.45
C ASN A 67 -13.74 8.81 12.99
N GLY A 68 -13.32 10.07 13.15
CA GLY A 68 -12.06 10.49 13.74
C GLY A 68 -10.88 10.52 12.78
N PHE A 69 -11.10 10.35 11.46
CA PHE A 69 -10.04 10.49 10.47
C PHE A 69 -9.80 11.97 10.14
N LYS A 70 -8.54 12.30 9.88
CA LYS A 70 -8.08 13.67 9.62
C LYS A 70 -7.67 13.83 8.15
N THR A 71 -7.70 15.09 7.69
CA THR A 71 -7.18 15.45 6.37
C THR A 71 -5.66 15.26 6.33
N ALA A 72 -5.20 14.55 5.30
CA ALA A 72 -3.80 14.33 4.97
C ALA A 72 -3.69 14.00 3.46
N TYR A 73 -2.47 13.96 2.90
CA TYR A 73 -2.31 13.63 1.49
C TYR A 73 -2.76 12.21 1.17
N VAL A 74 -3.57 12.08 0.11
CA VAL A 74 -4.03 10.83 -0.52
C VAL A 74 -3.61 10.82 -2.00
N ILE A 75 -3.56 9.64 -2.61
CA ILE A 75 -3.41 9.49 -4.05
C ILE A 75 -4.80 9.44 -4.66
N GLN A 76 -5.15 10.42 -5.51
CA GLN A 76 -6.40 10.48 -6.25
C GLN A 76 -6.10 10.88 -7.69
N ASP A 77 -6.63 10.11 -8.65
CA ASP A 77 -6.50 10.35 -10.10
C ASP A 77 -5.04 10.54 -10.59
N GLY A 78 -4.09 9.89 -9.91
CA GLY A 78 -2.67 9.96 -10.25
C GLY A 78 -1.91 11.13 -9.62
N ASP A 79 -2.55 11.91 -8.73
CA ASP A 79 -1.95 13.04 -8.03
C ASP A 79 -2.05 12.91 -6.52
N PHE A 80 -1.20 13.66 -5.80
CA PHE A 80 -1.25 13.79 -4.36
C PHE A 80 -2.11 14.99 -3.99
N VAL A 81 -3.31 14.72 -3.46
CA VAL A 81 -4.27 15.75 -3.05
C VAL A 81 -4.58 15.64 -1.55
N GLU A 82 -5.06 16.72 -0.95
CA GLU A 82 -5.56 16.66 0.43
C GLU A 82 -6.90 15.94 0.48
N GLY A 83 -7.00 14.95 1.37
CA GLY A 83 -8.22 14.15 1.55
C GLY A 83 -8.28 13.51 2.94
N VAL A 84 -9.47 13.15 3.38
CA VAL A 84 -9.66 12.52 4.70
C VAL A 84 -9.20 11.07 4.67
N GLY A 85 -8.41 10.66 5.67
CA GLY A 85 -7.94 9.28 5.80
C GLY A 85 -6.59 8.99 5.13
N GLY A 86 -5.85 10.03 4.70
CA GLY A 86 -4.49 9.82 4.16
C GLY A 86 -3.62 9.03 5.12
N GLY A 87 -2.97 7.97 4.61
CA GLY A 87 -2.17 7.01 5.37
C GLY A 87 -2.83 5.65 5.58
N VAL A 88 -4.15 5.52 5.46
CA VAL A 88 -4.88 4.27 5.71
C VAL A 88 -4.46 3.15 4.74
N CYS A 89 -4.14 3.44 3.48
CA CYS A 89 -3.63 2.45 2.54
C CYS A 89 -2.25 1.89 2.92
N GLN A 90 -1.49 2.55 3.79
CA GLN A 90 -0.27 1.95 4.36
C GLN A 90 -0.64 0.86 5.37
N VAL A 91 -1.75 1.03 6.10
CA VAL A 91 -2.25 0.02 7.06
C VAL A 91 -2.71 -1.23 6.32
N SER A 92 -3.52 -1.07 5.26
CA SER A 92 -3.95 -2.20 4.44
C SER A 92 -2.77 -2.90 3.75
N SER A 93 -1.81 -2.16 3.21
CA SER A 93 -0.62 -2.74 2.58
C SER A 93 0.25 -3.50 3.58
N THR A 94 0.42 -2.98 4.80
CA THR A 94 1.19 -3.66 5.85
C THR A 94 0.52 -4.97 6.26
N LEU A 95 -0.82 -4.95 6.45
CA LEU A 95 -1.60 -6.14 6.78
C LEU A 95 -1.62 -7.16 5.63
N TYR A 96 -1.78 -6.70 4.38
CA TYR A 96 -1.73 -7.54 3.17
C TYR A 96 -0.44 -8.36 3.12
N ASN A 97 0.69 -7.70 3.32
CA ASN A 97 1.99 -8.39 3.31
C ASN A 97 2.12 -9.40 4.46
N CYS A 98 1.58 -9.07 5.63
CA CYS A 98 1.55 -10.00 6.76
C CYS A 98 0.66 -11.23 6.45
N ALA A 99 -0.51 -11.03 5.83
CA ALA A 99 -1.41 -12.10 5.42
C ALA A 99 -0.77 -13.03 4.38
N LEU A 100 -0.04 -12.47 3.39
CA LEU A 100 0.72 -13.26 2.43
C LEU A 100 1.79 -14.14 3.10
N LEU A 101 2.53 -13.58 4.08
CA LEU A 101 3.56 -14.32 4.82
C LEU A 101 2.98 -15.37 5.77
N ALA A 102 1.73 -15.18 6.21
CA ALA A 102 0.96 -16.18 6.96
C ALA A 102 0.29 -17.23 6.06
N ASN A 103 0.53 -17.21 4.75
CA ASN A 103 -0.06 -18.11 3.77
C ASN A 103 -1.60 -18.08 3.73
N LEU A 104 -2.21 -16.91 4.03
CA LEU A 104 -3.65 -16.74 3.95
C LEU A 104 -4.10 -16.50 2.50
N ALA A 105 -5.31 -16.94 2.16
CA ALA A 105 -5.86 -16.75 0.81
C ALA A 105 -6.38 -15.32 0.63
N ILE A 106 -5.75 -14.54 -0.23
CA ILE A 106 -6.22 -13.20 -0.60
C ILE A 106 -7.37 -13.33 -1.60
N THR A 107 -8.54 -12.81 -1.25
CA THR A 107 -9.75 -12.85 -2.08
C THR A 107 -10.02 -11.54 -2.80
N CYS A 108 -9.54 -10.40 -2.26
CA CYS A 108 -9.63 -9.11 -2.91
C CYS A 108 -8.43 -8.24 -2.56
N VAL A 109 -7.74 -7.72 -3.58
CA VAL A 109 -6.68 -6.72 -3.45
C VAL A 109 -6.53 -5.94 -4.75
N ARG A 110 -6.18 -4.66 -4.65
CA ARG A 110 -5.91 -3.79 -5.79
C ARG A 110 -4.64 -2.97 -5.57
N ALA A 111 -3.85 -2.76 -6.64
CA ALA A 111 -2.72 -1.83 -6.61
C ALA A 111 -3.18 -0.38 -6.62
N HIS A 112 -2.32 0.52 -6.12
CA HIS A 112 -2.47 1.95 -6.39
C HIS A 112 -2.21 2.25 -7.87
N SER A 113 -2.70 3.40 -8.32
CA SER A 113 -2.38 3.92 -9.66
C SER A 113 -0.91 4.33 -9.80
N LEU A 114 -0.29 4.82 -8.71
CA LEU A 114 1.10 5.21 -8.64
C LEU A 114 1.89 4.29 -7.69
N PRO A 115 3.21 4.12 -7.92
CA PRO A 115 4.05 3.41 -6.97
C PRO A 115 4.07 4.10 -5.62
N VAL A 116 3.88 3.34 -4.55
CA VAL A 116 4.04 3.83 -3.17
C VAL A 116 5.47 3.55 -2.67
N SER A 117 5.94 4.35 -1.70
CA SER A 117 7.32 4.25 -1.21
C SER A 117 7.52 3.31 -0.01
N TYR A 118 6.44 2.93 0.67
CA TYR A 118 6.52 2.18 1.93
C TYR A 118 6.51 0.65 1.76
N VAL A 119 6.22 0.15 0.55
CA VAL A 119 6.35 -1.27 0.16
C VAL A 119 6.90 -1.38 -1.25
N ALA A 120 7.48 -2.53 -1.56
CA ALA A 120 7.93 -2.82 -2.93
C ALA A 120 6.73 -2.92 -3.89
N PRO A 121 6.91 -2.60 -5.19
CA PRO A 121 5.87 -2.73 -6.21
C PRO A 121 5.25 -4.14 -6.23
N SER A 122 3.96 -4.20 -6.54
CA SER A 122 3.10 -5.41 -6.52
C SER A 122 2.87 -6.02 -5.12
N PHE A 123 3.20 -5.26 -4.05
CA PHE A 123 2.89 -5.63 -2.67
C PHE A 123 2.12 -4.54 -1.90
N ASP A 124 1.62 -3.54 -2.58
CA ASP A 124 0.70 -2.56 -2.04
C ASP A 124 -0.75 -3.04 -2.11
N ALA A 125 -1.60 -2.53 -1.23
CA ALA A 125 -3.03 -2.81 -1.19
C ALA A 125 -3.79 -1.50 -1.04
N MET A 126 -4.38 -1.02 -2.13
CA MET A 126 -5.23 0.18 -2.13
C MET A 126 -6.59 -0.15 -1.54
N VAL A 127 -7.07 0.71 -0.64
CA VAL A 127 -8.43 0.66 -0.10
C VAL A 127 -9.12 2.02 -0.28
N SER A 128 -10.38 1.96 -0.69
CA SER A 128 -11.25 3.13 -0.90
C SER A 128 -12.71 2.73 -0.66
N SER A 129 -13.67 3.58 -1.01
CA SER A 129 -15.10 3.19 -1.02
C SER A 129 -15.40 2.11 -2.08
N ALA A 130 -14.58 2.01 -3.14
CA ALA A 130 -14.75 1.09 -4.26
C ALA A 130 -13.70 -0.04 -4.32
N SER A 131 -12.76 -0.06 -3.39
CA SER A 131 -11.67 -1.06 -3.35
C SER A 131 -11.43 -1.52 -1.93
N ASP A 132 -11.27 -2.82 -1.74
CA ASP A 132 -11.08 -3.43 -0.43
C ASP A 132 -9.84 -4.34 -0.41
N LEU A 133 -9.34 -4.63 0.78
CA LEU A 133 -8.44 -5.74 1.05
C LEU A 133 -9.24 -6.81 1.77
N ARG A 134 -9.34 -8.01 1.17
CA ARG A 134 -10.00 -9.17 1.77
C ARG A 134 -9.09 -10.39 1.72
N PHE A 135 -9.16 -11.20 2.76
CA PHE A 135 -8.48 -12.48 2.82
C PHE A 135 -9.23 -13.44 3.75
N VAL A 136 -9.07 -14.73 3.52
CA VAL A 136 -9.71 -15.80 4.28
C VAL A 136 -8.67 -16.49 5.17
N ASN A 137 -9.05 -16.81 6.40
CA ASN A 137 -8.29 -17.72 7.24
C ASN A 137 -8.43 -19.15 6.72
N THR A 138 -7.48 -19.58 5.90
CA THR A 138 -7.41 -20.93 5.33
C THR A 138 -6.68 -21.94 6.21
N LEU A 139 -6.30 -21.52 7.44
CA LEU A 139 -5.66 -22.42 8.40
C LEU A 139 -6.72 -23.22 9.17
N CYS A 140 -6.30 -24.31 9.79
CA CYS A 140 -7.20 -25.19 10.56
C CYS A 140 -7.55 -24.69 11.96
N ALA A 141 -6.97 -23.56 12.39
CA ALA A 141 -7.15 -22.96 13.71
C ALA A 141 -7.46 -21.46 13.61
N PRO A 142 -8.08 -20.85 14.65
CA PRO A 142 -8.28 -19.41 14.69
C PRO A 142 -6.96 -18.66 14.60
N ILE A 143 -7.00 -17.47 13.97
CA ILE A 143 -5.88 -16.53 13.96
C ILE A 143 -6.28 -15.23 14.65
N THR A 144 -5.31 -14.55 15.24
CA THR A 144 -5.50 -13.19 15.80
C THR A 144 -4.62 -12.21 15.05
N LEU A 145 -5.24 -11.13 14.57
CA LEU A 145 -4.54 -10.00 13.96
C LEU A 145 -4.09 -9.04 15.05
N ARG A 146 -2.83 -8.63 15.03
CA ARG A 146 -2.31 -7.60 15.92
C ARG A 146 -1.69 -6.49 15.06
N MET A 147 -2.01 -5.24 15.41
CA MET A 147 -1.50 -4.07 14.73
C MET A 147 -0.92 -3.08 15.74
N ASN A 148 0.31 -2.66 15.53
CA ASN A 148 0.98 -1.66 16.38
C ASN A 148 1.53 -0.52 15.53
N ALA A 149 1.19 0.71 15.93
CA ALA A 149 1.64 1.96 15.31
C ALA A 149 2.34 2.81 16.38
N ASN A 150 3.68 2.83 16.40
CA ASN A 150 4.49 3.46 17.45
C ASN A 150 4.98 4.87 17.10
N GLY A 151 4.43 5.52 16.06
CA GLY A 151 4.84 6.85 15.58
C GLY A 151 5.97 6.83 14.54
N LYS A 152 6.72 5.72 14.40
CA LYS A 152 7.77 5.51 13.40
C LYS A 152 7.48 4.32 12.50
N TYR A 153 7.11 3.20 13.09
CA TYR A 153 6.84 1.95 12.39
C TYR A 153 5.40 1.51 12.64
N LEU A 154 4.77 1.05 11.57
CA LEU A 154 3.53 0.29 11.61
C LEU A 154 3.90 -1.19 11.46
N ARG A 155 3.48 -2.01 12.40
CA ARG A 155 3.72 -3.44 12.43
C ARG A 155 2.41 -4.21 12.45
N ALA A 156 2.26 -5.14 11.52
CA ALA A 156 1.23 -6.17 11.51
C ALA A 156 1.83 -7.49 11.98
N GLU A 157 1.09 -8.23 12.79
CA GLU A 157 1.44 -9.55 13.27
C GLU A 157 0.21 -10.45 13.18
N ILE A 158 0.41 -11.69 12.81
CA ILE A 158 -0.63 -12.73 12.80
C ILE A 158 -0.17 -13.84 13.72
N TYR A 159 -1.00 -14.11 14.72
CA TYR A 159 -0.84 -15.22 15.65
C TYR A 159 -1.78 -16.36 15.26
N GLY A 160 -1.33 -17.58 15.34
CA GLY A 160 -2.09 -18.77 14.95
C GLY A 160 -1.26 -20.04 15.12
N ILE A 161 -1.75 -21.15 14.56
CA ILE A 161 -1.04 -22.42 14.47
C ILE A 161 -0.50 -22.60 13.05
N GLY A 162 0.80 -22.78 12.91
CA GLY A 162 1.48 -23.00 11.64
C GLY A 162 2.92 -22.48 11.66
N LYS A 163 3.66 -22.84 10.61
CA LYS A 163 5.02 -22.35 10.35
C LYS A 163 5.21 -22.25 8.85
N PHE A 164 5.52 -21.04 8.40
CA PHE A 164 5.72 -20.75 7.00
C PHE A 164 7.07 -20.08 6.79
N ASP A 165 7.84 -20.56 5.82
CA ASP A 165 9.06 -19.91 5.34
C ASP A 165 8.76 -19.37 3.93
N ILE A 166 8.18 -18.18 3.91
CA ILE A 166 7.74 -17.50 2.68
C ILE A 166 8.49 -16.19 2.57
N LYS A 167 9.09 -15.95 1.40
CA LYS A 167 9.74 -14.69 1.07
C LYS A 167 9.01 -14.02 -0.08
N ARG A 168 8.93 -12.69 -0.01
CA ARG A 168 8.34 -11.88 -1.07
C ARG A 168 9.45 -11.41 -2.00
N ARG A 169 9.20 -11.47 -3.29
CA ARG A 169 10.12 -10.99 -4.32
C ARG A 169 9.37 -10.12 -5.32
N SER A 170 9.74 -8.84 -5.39
CA SER A 170 9.25 -7.90 -6.39
C SER A 170 10.22 -7.85 -7.57
N MET A 171 9.70 -7.88 -8.79
CA MET A 171 10.46 -7.76 -10.02
C MET A 171 9.93 -6.60 -10.83
N THR A 172 10.79 -5.63 -11.14
CA THR A 172 10.47 -4.58 -12.12
C THR A 172 10.74 -5.13 -13.52
N LEU A 173 9.73 -5.08 -14.38
CA LEU A 173 9.79 -5.59 -15.76
C LEU A 173 10.14 -4.49 -16.77
N GLY A 174 9.95 -3.23 -16.40
CA GLY A 174 10.25 -2.08 -17.23
C GLY A 174 9.64 -0.79 -16.68
N SER A 175 10.09 0.36 -17.20
CA SER A 175 9.52 1.67 -16.91
C SER A 175 8.48 2.07 -17.97
N ILE A 176 7.60 2.99 -17.61
CA ILE A 176 6.63 3.65 -18.51
C ILE A 176 7.00 5.13 -18.51
N PRO A 177 7.46 5.70 -19.64
CA PRO A 177 7.85 7.10 -19.72
C PRO A 177 6.70 8.03 -19.33
N PHE A 178 7.02 9.16 -18.70
CA PHE A 178 6.05 10.22 -18.45
C PHE A 178 5.94 11.18 -19.65
N GLU A 179 4.78 11.80 -19.77
CA GLU A 179 4.53 12.86 -20.73
C GLU A 179 4.93 14.21 -20.13
N VAL A 180 5.31 15.17 -21.00
CA VAL A 180 5.54 16.56 -20.62
C VAL A 180 4.34 17.39 -21.08
N GLU A 181 3.72 18.09 -20.13
CA GLU A 181 2.59 18.99 -20.36
C GLU A 181 3.03 20.42 -20.07
N TYR A 182 2.75 21.33 -21.00
CA TYR A 182 2.99 22.75 -20.83
C TYR A 182 1.69 23.45 -20.47
N ARG A 183 1.74 24.34 -19.47
CA ARG A 183 0.60 25.18 -19.05
C ARG A 183 1.02 26.64 -19.05
N ASP A 184 0.16 27.51 -19.56
CA ASP A 184 0.39 28.94 -19.51
C ASP A 184 0.22 29.46 -18.07
N ASP A 185 1.11 30.40 -17.67
CA ASP A 185 1.08 31.08 -16.37
C ASP A 185 1.25 32.58 -16.57
N ASP A 186 0.21 33.34 -16.24
CA ASP A 186 0.16 34.79 -16.37
C ASP A 186 0.86 35.55 -15.24
N THR A 187 1.36 34.83 -14.22
CA THR A 187 2.18 35.40 -13.15
C THR A 187 3.67 35.40 -13.49
N LEU A 188 4.11 34.51 -14.40
CA LEU A 188 5.49 34.43 -14.88
C LEU A 188 5.70 35.35 -16.09
N GLU A 189 6.87 36.01 -16.13
CA GLU A 189 7.27 36.84 -17.26
C GLU A 189 7.37 36.01 -18.54
N GLN A 190 6.94 36.60 -19.66
CA GLN A 190 6.99 35.99 -20.99
C GLN A 190 8.40 35.47 -21.32
N GLY A 191 8.47 34.20 -21.75
CA GLY A 191 9.72 33.52 -22.09
C GLY A 191 10.40 32.83 -20.89
N LYS A 192 9.87 32.94 -19.66
CA LYS A 192 10.33 32.12 -18.52
C LYS A 192 9.57 30.80 -18.45
N GLU A 193 10.27 29.74 -18.06
CA GLU A 193 9.68 28.45 -17.77
C GLU A 193 9.98 28.06 -16.32
N LEU A 194 9.00 27.44 -15.64
CA LEU A 194 9.12 26.91 -14.30
C LEU A 194 8.60 25.46 -14.29
N ILE A 195 9.38 24.53 -13.72
CA ILE A 195 8.91 23.16 -13.51
C ILE A 195 8.02 23.17 -12.26
N ASP A 196 6.70 23.01 -12.48
CA ASP A 196 5.71 22.86 -11.42
C ASP A 196 5.73 21.42 -10.85
N THR A 197 5.72 20.45 -11.76
CA THR A 197 5.79 19.03 -11.40
C THR A 197 6.91 18.34 -12.18
N TYR A 198 7.85 17.69 -11.49
CA TYR A 198 9.03 17.08 -12.13
C TYR A 198 8.71 15.87 -13.02
N GLY A 199 7.52 15.30 -12.90
CA GLY A 199 7.17 14.04 -13.53
C GLY A 199 7.84 12.85 -12.86
N LYS A 200 7.26 11.68 -13.06
CA LYS A 200 7.80 10.44 -12.54
C LYS A 200 7.45 9.30 -13.49
N GLU A 201 8.42 8.46 -13.81
CA GLU A 201 8.15 7.28 -14.61
C GLU A 201 7.21 6.33 -13.88
N GLY A 202 6.27 5.77 -14.63
CA GLY A 202 5.50 4.61 -14.22
C GLY A 202 6.36 3.34 -14.32
N LEU A 203 5.85 2.24 -13.83
CA LEU A 203 6.57 0.97 -13.91
C LEU A 203 5.62 -0.22 -14.10
N LYS A 204 6.15 -1.27 -14.71
CA LYS A 204 5.54 -2.61 -14.76
C LYS A 204 6.26 -3.51 -13.78
N SER A 205 5.53 -4.24 -12.96
CA SER A 205 6.13 -5.11 -11.94
C SER A 205 5.35 -6.40 -11.73
N GLN A 206 6.01 -7.36 -11.12
CA GLN A 206 5.44 -8.60 -10.64
C GLN A 206 5.82 -8.83 -9.19
N GLY A 207 4.85 -9.30 -8.41
CA GLY A 207 5.04 -9.77 -7.04
C GLY A 207 4.98 -11.29 -6.99
N TRP A 208 6.00 -11.90 -6.41
CA TRP A 208 6.15 -13.34 -6.27
C TRP A 208 6.27 -13.72 -4.81
N LEU A 209 5.72 -14.89 -4.44
CA LEU A 209 6.00 -15.56 -3.18
C LEU A 209 6.87 -16.78 -3.45
N ASP A 210 8.04 -16.79 -2.82
CA ASP A 210 8.99 -17.87 -2.86
C ASP A 210 8.83 -18.68 -1.56
N TYR A 211 8.39 -19.93 -1.68
CA TYR A 211 8.15 -20.86 -0.58
C TYR A 211 9.38 -21.73 -0.37
N TYR A 212 9.84 -21.80 0.86
CA TYR A 212 11.01 -22.59 1.25
C TYR A 212 10.60 -23.77 2.13
N GLN A 213 11.28 -24.89 1.91
CA GLN A 213 11.18 -26.08 2.75
C GLN A 213 12.60 -26.56 3.09
N ASN A 214 12.89 -26.68 4.38
CA ASN A 214 14.24 -27.05 4.87
C ASN A 214 15.35 -26.15 4.28
N GLY A 215 15.08 -24.84 4.18
CA GLY A 215 16.01 -23.86 3.65
C GLY A 215 16.20 -23.88 2.11
N LYS A 216 15.51 -24.75 1.39
CA LYS A 216 15.56 -24.83 -0.07
C LYS A 216 14.29 -24.27 -0.69
N LEU A 217 14.43 -23.57 -1.82
CA LEU A 217 13.29 -23.08 -2.59
C LEU A 217 12.47 -24.28 -3.10
N ALA A 218 11.22 -24.38 -2.65
CA ALA A 218 10.30 -25.45 -3.06
C ALA A 218 9.44 -25.03 -4.25
N LYS A 219 8.89 -23.81 -4.23
CA LYS A 219 8.11 -23.25 -5.33
C LYS A 219 8.12 -21.71 -5.30
N SER A 220 7.86 -21.10 -6.45
CA SER A 220 7.56 -19.68 -6.61
C SER A 220 6.17 -19.50 -7.18
N VAL A 221 5.39 -18.61 -6.61
CA VAL A 221 4.01 -18.32 -7.05
C VAL A 221 3.92 -16.86 -7.43
N LEU A 222 3.45 -16.57 -8.64
CA LEU A 222 3.10 -15.22 -9.05
C LEU A 222 1.84 -14.80 -8.30
N VAL A 223 1.95 -13.76 -7.47
CA VAL A 223 0.82 -13.21 -6.71
C VAL A 223 0.05 -12.22 -7.55
N ARG A 224 0.78 -11.30 -8.20
CA ARG A 224 0.18 -10.19 -8.95
C ARG A 224 1.15 -9.64 -10.00
N SER A 225 0.58 -9.10 -11.08
CA SER A 225 1.31 -8.33 -12.09
C SER A 225 0.61 -6.98 -12.24
N ASP A 226 1.34 -5.89 -12.06
CA ASP A 226 0.80 -4.54 -12.00
C ASP A 226 1.48 -3.58 -12.96
N ASN A 227 0.68 -2.60 -13.42
CA ASN A 227 1.16 -1.44 -14.14
C ASN A 227 0.82 -0.20 -13.30
N TYR A 228 1.86 0.51 -12.87
CA TYR A 228 1.73 1.80 -12.19
C TYR A 228 1.87 2.91 -13.23
N ALA A 229 0.93 3.84 -13.23
CA ALA A 229 0.92 4.95 -14.19
C ALA A 229 2.12 5.88 -13.97
N PRO A 230 2.64 6.51 -15.02
CA PRO A 230 3.56 7.63 -14.88
C PRO A 230 2.83 8.88 -14.38
N GLN A 231 3.56 9.76 -13.69
CA GLN A 231 3.10 11.09 -13.32
C GLN A 231 3.68 12.09 -14.32
N LYS A 232 2.82 12.92 -14.95
CA LYS A 232 3.25 13.91 -15.94
C LYS A 232 4.24 14.92 -15.36
N ARG A 233 5.19 15.38 -16.20
CA ARG A 233 5.93 16.59 -15.92
C ARG A 233 5.09 17.78 -16.36
N ILE A 234 4.89 18.76 -15.46
CA ILE A 234 4.20 20.00 -15.78
C ILE A 234 5.22 21.13 -15.80
N ILE A 235 5.27 21.88 -16.92
CA ILE A 235 6.12 23.05 -17.12
C ILE A 235 5.21 24.25 -17.33
N LEU A 236 5.31 25.23 -16.44
CA LEU A 236 4.61 26.52 -16.57
C LEU A 236 5.38 27.41 -17.52
N LYS A 237 4.69 28.00 -18.49
CA LYS A 237 5.22 28.96 -19.45
C LYS A 237 4.70 30.36 -19.12
N GLY A 238 5.60 31.28 -18.87
CA GLY A 238 5.26 32.66 -18.58
C GLY A 238 4.61 33.36 -19.80
N THR A 239 3.45 33.97 -19.53
CA THR A 239 2.70 34.76 -20.54
C THR A 239 2.55 36.24 -20.12
N LYS A 240 3.05 36.62 -18.92
CA LYS A 240 2.99 37.99 -18.43
C LYS A 240 3.85 38.91 -19.29
N THR A 241 3.20 39.76 -20.10
CA THR A 241 3.87 40.82 -20.85
C THR A 241 4.28 41.95 -19.88
N SER A 242 5.54 42.36 -19.91
CA SER A 242 5.95 43.60 -19.25
C SER A 242 5.25 44.79 -19.93
N PRO A 243 4.69 45.75 -19.18
CA PRO A 243 4.22 46.99 -19.84
C PRO A 243 5.40 47.61 -20.59
N LEU A 244 5.16 47.97 -21.85
CA LEU A 244 6.12 48.79 -22.60
C LEU A 244 6.40 50.03 -21.78
N THR A 245 7.62 50.17 -21.29
CA THR A 245 8.09 51.46 -20.78
C THR A 245 8.22 52.34 -22.02
N ASP A 246 7.23 53.21 -22.24
CA ASP A 246 7.40 54.31 -23.17
C ASP A 246 8.66 55.07 -22.77
N ALA A 247 9.72 54.90 -23.52
CA ALA A 247 10.92 55.72 -23.40
C ALA A 247 10.59 57.14 -23.91
N PRO A 248 11.06 58.18 -23.23
CA PRO A 248 10.80 59.55 -23.58
C PRO A 248 11.42 60.01 -24.92
#